data_92f938ab233bb4e1daab2176c8843c31
#
_entry.id   92f938ab233bb4e1daab2176c8843c31
#
_cell.length_a   1.000
_cell.length_b   1.000
_cell.length_c   1.000
_cell.angle_alpha   90.00
_cell.angle_beta   90.00
_cell.angle_gamma   90.00
#
_symmetry.space_group_name_H-M   'P 1'
#
loop_
_entity.id
_entity.type
_entity.pdbx_description
1 polymer ?
#
loop_
_entity_poly.entity_id
_entity_poly.type
_entity_poly.pdbx_seq_one_letter_code
_entity_poly.pdbx_strand_id
1 'polypeptide(L)'
;MSNHEQFDVVIVGGGPAGATAAHDLARRGRRVLLLDRAGRIKPCGGAIPPRAIRDFDIPDHLLVAKARSARMIAPSNTKVDIPIEGGFVGMVDREHFDEWLRERAAAAGAVRRNARFERVGVDNDGMSTVIFQDGAESARHTVRARSIIGADGARSAVAQQTVPGAEKTKYVFAYHEIVEAPEVKPSDYDGTRCDVFYQGHLSPDFYGWVFPHGGTLSIGTGSADKGFSLRNATTSLRAAAGLEHAKTVRREGAPLPMKPLPRWDNGRDVVLAGDAAGVVAPASGEGIYYAMLGGRLAADAAEELLVTGDSRCLAKARKRFMKDHGKVFWVLGIMQYFWYSSDKRRERFVSMCKDKDVQKLTFDSYMNKELVRAKPLAHVKIFFKDMAHLLGLAKV
;
A
#
# COMPACT_ATOMS: atom_id res chain seq x y z
N MET A 1 -26.20 -27.99 20.38
CA MET A 1 -25.26 -26.83 20.34
C MET A 1 -24.15 -27.17 19.36
N SER A 2 -24.04 -26.49 18.25
CA SER A 2 -22.94 -26.72 17.30
C SER A 2 -21.64 -26.28 17.99
N ASN A 3 -20.76 -27.25 18.23
CA ASN A 3 -19.47 -27.01 18.91
C ASN A 3 -18.48 -26.39 17.91
N HIS A 4 -18.72 -25.12 17.51
CA HIS A 4 -17.83 -24.43 16.61
C HIS A 4 -16.51 -24.11 17.31
N GLU A 5 -15.39 -24.32 16.61
CA GLU A 5 -14.07 -23.92 17.08
C GLU A 5 -14.05 -22.40 17.35
N GLN A 6 -13.44 -22.00 18.47
CA GLN A 6 -13.42 -20.61 18.92
C GLN A 6 -12.00 -20.05 18.92
N PHE A 7 -11.84 -18.83 18.43
CA PHE A 7 -10.60 -18.06 18.42
C PHE A 7 -10.79 -16.75 19.20
N ASP A 8 -9.71 -16.23 19.77
CA ASP A 8 -9.71 -14.87 20.29
C ASP A 8 -9.88 -13.86 19.14
N VAL A 9 -9.09 -14.04 18.07
CA VAL A 9 -9.16 -13.18 16.89
C VAL A 9 -9.16 -13.99 15.61
N VAL A 10 -10.10 -13.70 14.72
CA VAL A 10 -10.08 -14.18 13.34
C VAL A 10 -9.67 -13.04 12.42
N ILE A 11 -8.63 -13.26 11.64
CA ILE A 11 -8.08 -12.28 10.69
C ILE A 11 -8.38 -12.74 9.28
N VAL A 12 -9.07 -11.91 8.51
CA VAL A 12 -9.44 -12.19 7.13
C VAL A 12 -8.50 -11.44 6.20
N GLY A 13 -7.68 -12.20 5.47
CA GLY A 13 -6.65 -11.70 4.54
C GLY A 13 -5.23 -11.78 5.11
N GLY A 14 -4.37 -12.56 4.45
CA GLY A 14 -2.97 -12.80 4.83
C GLY A 14 -1.95 -11.93 4.09
N GLY A 15 -2.35 -10.76 3.60
CA GLY A 15 -1.42 -9.76 3.09
C GLY A 15 -0.66 -9.04 4.22
N PRO A 16 0.15 -8.00 3.93
CA PRO A 16 1.00 -7.34 4.91
C PRO A 16 0.28 -6.88 6.18
N ALA A 17 -0.95 -6.37 6.07
CA ALA A 17 -1.74 -5.94 7.22
C ALA A 17 -2.15 -7.12 8.12
N GLY A 18 -2.79 -8.13 7.52
CA GLY A 18 -3.33 -9.24 8.31
C GLY A 18 -2.25 -10.16 8.87
N ALA A 19 -1.20 -10.44 8.10
CA ALA A 19 -0.09 -11.26 8.57
C ALA A 19 0.70 -10.55 9.71
N THR A 20 0.86 -9.22 9.65
CA THR A 20 1.45 -8.45 10.75
C THR A 20 0.58 -8.49 11.99
N ALA A 21 -0.74 -8.30 11.85
CA ALA A 21 -1.67 -8.37 12.97
C ALA A 21 -1.68 -9.77 13.61
N ALA A 22 -1.66 -10.83 12.78
CA ALA A 22 -1.62 -12.21 13.24
C ALA A 22 -0.35 -12.52 14.03
N HIS A 23 0.80 -12.09 13.53
CA HIS A 23 2.08 -12.22 14.22
C HIS A 23 2.06 -11.51 15.59
N ASP A 24 1.64 -10.24 15.62
CA ASP A 24 1.68 -9.44 16.85
C ASP A 24 0.73 -9.99 17.92
N LEU A 25 -0.46 -10.48 17.56
CA LEU A 25 -1.41 -11.09 18.48
C LEU A 25 -0.98 -12.49 18.96
N ALA A 26 -0.47 -13.33 18.06
CA ALA A 26 0.04 -14.66 18.41
C ALA A 26 1.21 -14.56 19.40
N ARG A 27 2.12 -13.61 19.22
CA ARG A 27 3.21 -13.33 20.17
C ARG A 27 2.72 -12.90 21.56
N ARG A 28 1.50 -12.39 21.66
CA ARG A 28 0.85 -12.05 22.95
C ARG A 28 0.09 -13.24 23.55
N GLY A 29 0.23 -14.44 22.94
CA GLY A 29 -0.43 -15.66 23.40
C GLY A 29 -1.91 -15.76 23.05
N ARG A 30 -2.40 -14.94 22.11
CA ARG A 30 -3.79 -15.02 21.66
C ARG A 30 -3.98 -16.19 20.70
N ARG A 31 -5.13 -16.85 20.78
CA ARG A 31 -5.54 -17.85 19.81
C ARG A 31 -6.04 -17.18 18.54
N VAL A 32 -5.19 -17.14 17.51
CA VAL A 32 -5.41 -16.41 16.24
C VAL A 32 -5.64 -17.35 15.10
N LEU A 33 -6.69 -17.10 14.30
CA LEU A 33 -6.90 -17.72 12.99
C LEU A 33 -6.63 -16.70 11.89
N LEU A 34 -5.69 -17.01 10.99
CA LEU A 34 -5.41 -16.24 9.79
C LEU A 34 -5.99 -16.96 8.56
N LEU A 35 -6.98 -16.34 7.93
CA LEU A 35 -7.60 -16.85 6.70
C LEU A 35 -7.02 -16.12 5.49
N ASP A 36 -6.47 -16.86 4.53
CA ASP A 36 -6.03 -16.32 3.26
C ASP A 36 -6.18 -17.33 2.15
N ARG A 37 -6.28 -16.86 0.92
CA ARG A 37 -6.37 -17.71 -0.27
C ARG A 37 -4.97 -18.03 -0.78
N ALA A 38 -4.65 -19.32 -0.96
CA ALA A 38 -3.39 -19.73 -1.57
C ALA A 38 -3.27 -19.26 -3.03
N GLY A 39 -2.04 -19.11 -3.49
CA GLY A 39 -1.70 -18.85 -4.89
C GLY A 39 -2.08 -17.46 -5.41
N ARG A 40 -2.58 -16.57 -4.56
CA ARG A 40 -2.88 -15.20 -4.96
C ARG A 40 -1.71 -14.27 -4.71
N ILE A 41 -1.09 -13.79 -5.77
CA ILE A 41 -0.11 -12.72 -5.72
C ILE A 41 -0.86 -11.39 -5.81
N LYS A 42 -0.63 -10.47 -4.86
CA LYS A 42 -1.24 -9.14 -4.95
C LYS A 42 -0.43 -8.25 -5.88
N PRO A 43 -1.06 -7.65 -6.91
CA PRO A 43 -0.42 -6.67 -7.78
C PRO A 43 0.16 -5.50 -7.00
N CYS A 44 1.44 -5.20 -7.22
CA CYS A 44 2.15 -4.14 -6.51
C CYS A 44 3.44 -3.77 -7.22
N GLY A 45 3.83 -2.50 -7.18
CA GLY A 45 5.16 -2.06 -7.62
C GLY A 45 6.30 -2.50 -6.70
N GLY A 46 6.02 -3.09 -5.55
CA GLY A 46 6.99 -3.74 -4.66
C GLY A 46 7.92 -2.81 -3.88
N ALA A 47 7.83 -1.50 -4.04
CA ALA A 47 8.72 -0.54 -3.38
C ALA A 47 8.38 -0.37 -1.89
N ILE A 48 9.38 -0.53 -1.02
CA ILE A 48 9.27 -0.34 0.43
C ILE A 48 10.34 0.64 0.93
N PRO A 49 9.97 1.61 1.79
CA PRO A 49 10.93 2.56 2.34
C PRO A 49 11.84 1.91 3.40
N PRO A 50 13.02 2.49 3.67
CA PRO A 50 13.90 2.03 4.74
C PRO A 50 13.22 1.92 6.10
N ARG A 51 12.26 2.79 6.37
CA ARG A 51 11.46 2.73 7.59
C ARG A 51 10.67 1.42 7.71
N ALA A 52 10.08 0.92 6.61
CA ALA A 52 9.40 -0.37 6.64
C ALA A 52 10.35 -1.51 6.97
N ILE A 53 11.55 -1.50 6.38
CA ILE A 53 12.59 -2.52 6.61
C ILE A 53 12.96 -2.55 8.09
N ARG A 54 13.24 -1.38 8.68
CA ARG A 54 13.64 -1.24 10.08
C ARG A 54 12.50 -1.56 11.07
N ASP A 55 11.32 -0.96 10.88
CA ASP A 55 10.22 -1.00 11.86
C ASP A 55 9.55 -2.38 11.92
N PHE A 56 9.77 -3.23 10.90
CA PHE A 56 9.18 -4.58 10.80
C PHE A 56 10.22 -5.69 10.63
N ASP A 57 11.50 -5.39 10.83
CA ASP A 57 12.61 -6.36 10.77
C ASP A 57 12.60 -7.20 9.47
N ILE A 58 12.42 -6.51 8.33
CA ILE A 58 12.36 -7.17 7.03
C ILE A 58 13.79 -7.61 6.65
N PRO A 59 14.05 -8.92 6.47
CA PRO A 59 15.37 -9.41 6.18
C PRO A 59 15.82 -9.07 4.75
N ASP A 60 17.13 -8.87 4.60
CA ASP A 60 17.73 -8.41 3.34
C ASP A 60 17.51 -9.36 2.16
N HIS A 61 17.43 -10.67 2.41
CA HIS A 61 17.20 -11.68 1.37
C HIS A 61 15.83 -11.58 0.67
N LEU A 62 14.87 -10.85 1.25
CA LEU A 62 13.58 -10.57 0.60
C LEU A 62 13.64 -9.37 -0.35
N LEU A 63 14.73 -8.62 -0.34
CA LEU A 63 14.92 -7.47 -1.21
C LEU A 63 15.51 -7.93 -2.54
N VAL A 64 14.66 -8.04 -3.55
CA VAL A 64 15.07 -8.49 -4.91
C VAL A 64 15.85 -7.41 -5.66
N ALA A 65 15.71 -6.13 -5.27
CA ALA A 65 16.54 -5.02 -5.74
C ALA A 65 16.60 -3.91 -4.68
N LYS A 66 17.62 -3.05 -4.79
CA LYS A 66 17.83 -1.88 -3.93
C LYS A 66 17.98 -0.65 -4.81
N ALA A 67 16.92 0.15 -4.92
CA ALA A 67 16.96 1.39 -5.68
C ALA A 67 17.68 2.49 -4.89
N ARG A 68 18.73 3.07 -5.48
CA ARG A 68 19.57 4.13 -4.87
C ARG A 68 19.26 5.51 -5.41
N SER A 69 18.41 5.60 -6.42
CA SER A 69 17.92 6.85 -6.99
C SER A 69 16.50 6.69 -7.52
N ALA A 70 15.83 7.82 -7.70
CA ALA A 70 14.61 7.90 -8.48
C ALA A 70 14.80 8.93 -9.60
N ARG A 71 14.21 8.67 -10.76
CA ARG A 71 14.16 9.61 -11.87
C ARG A 71 12.73 10.05 -12.09
N MET A 72 12.50 11.34 -12.08
CA MET A 72 11.22 11.94 -12.44
C MET A 72 11.27 12.43 -13.90
N ILE A 73 10.31 12.00 -14.70
CA ILE A 73 10.22 12.33 -16.12
C ILE A 73 8.99 13.21 -16.36
N ALA A 74 9.25 14.43 -16.86
CA ALA A 74 8.24 15.43 -17.16
C ALA A 74 7.52 15.18 -18.49
N PRO A 75 6.41 15.89 -18.79
CA PRO A 75 5.75 15.85 -20.09
C PRO A 75 6.66 16.22 -21.26
N SER A 76 7.61 17.14 -21.06
CA SER A 76 8.64 17.52 -22.04
C SER A 76 9.77 16.49 -22.21
N ASN A 77 9.71 15.35 -21.51
CA ASN A 77 10.81 14.39 -21.38
C ASN A 77 12.04 14.93 -20.61
N THR A 78 11.92 16.09 -19.95
CA THR A 78 12.94 16.54 -19.00
C THR A 78 13.06 15.52 -17.87
N LYS A 79 14.29 15.08 -17.57
CA LYS A 79 14.61 14.10 -16.57
C LYS A 79 15.28 14.78 -15.36
N VAL A 80 14.84 14.44 -14.16
CA VAL A 80 15.43 14.89 -12.89
C VAL A 80 15.77 13.67 -12.07
N ASP A 81 17.06 13.43 -11.89
CA ASP A 81 17.58 12.36 -11.06
C ASP A 81 17.71 12.82 -9.62
N ILE A 82 17.17 12.03 -8.70
CA ILE A 82 17.18 12.31 -7.27
C ILE A 82 17.89 11.15 -6.59
N PRO A 83 19.13 11.35 -6.09
CA PRO A 83 19.83 10.33 -5.34
C PRO A 83 19.18 10.11 -3.98
N ILE A 84 19.17 8.86 -3.51
CA ILE A 84 18.72 8.49 -2.17
C ILE A 84 19.93 8.49 -1.26
N GLU A 85 20.16 9.63 -0.59
CA GLU A 85 21.29 9.79 0.32
C GLU A 85 21.10 8.93 1.58
N GLY A 86 22.16 8.19 1.95
CA GLY A 86 22.20 7.42 3.20
C GLY A 86 21.28 6.19 3.28
N GLY A 87 20.74 5.73 2.13
CA GLY A 87 19.84 4.57 2.13
C GLY A 87 19.50 4.05 0.73
N PHE A 88 18.41 3.33 0.67
CA PHE A 88 17.83 2.81 -0.57
C PHE A 88 16.33 2.54 -0.38
N VAL A 89 15.58 2.47 -1.45
CA VAL A 89 14.25 1.89 -1.48
C VAL A 89 14.39 0.40 -1.78
N GLY A 90 13.91 -0.46 -0.88
CA GLY A 90 13.89 -1.90 -1.11
C GLY A 90 12.79 -2.28 -2.09
N MET A 91 13.07 -3.22 -2.97
CA MET A 91 12.06 -3.81 -3.85
C MET A 91 11.78 -5.23 -3.39
N VAL A 92 10.51 -5.57 -3.21
CA VAL A 92 10.09 -6.91 -2.78
C VAL A 92 9.20 -7.57 -3.84
N ASP A 93 9.40 -8.86 -4.04
CA ASP A 93 8.44 -9.68 -4.76
C ASP A 93 7.33 -10.12 -3.80
N ARG A 94 6.09 -9.73 -4.11
CA ARG A 94 4.93 -9.96 -3.26
C ARG A 94 4.60 -11.44 -3.06
N GLU A 95 5.00 -12.30 -3.98
CA GLU A 95 4.85 -13.75 -3.83
C GLU A 95 5.64 -14.25 -2.63
N HIS A 96 6.91 -13.90 -2.56
CA HIS A 96 7.81 -14.31 -1.48
C HIS A 96 7.63 -13.50 -0.21
N PHE A 97 7.44 -12.19 -0.35
CA PHE A 97 7.30 -11.28 0.78
C PHE A 97 6.04 -11.55 1.62
N ASP A 98 4.89 -11.71 0.96
CA ASP A 98 3.64 -11.98 1.67
C ASP A 98 3.66 -13.38 2.30
N GLU A 99 4.29 -14.36 1.63
CA GLU A 99 4.43 -15.70 2.20
C GLU A 99 5.31 -15.70 3.45
N TRP A 100 6.45 -15.03 3.40
CA TRP A 100 7.31 -14.85 4.57
C TRP A 100 6.56 -14.22 5.76
N LEU A 101 5.73 -13.22 5.51
CA LEU A 101 4.92 -12.61 6.57
C LEU A 101 3.92 -13.61 7.19
N ARG A 102 3.30 -14.45 6.37
CA ARG A 102 2.37 -15.50 6.82
C ARG A 102 3.09 -16.60 7.61
N GLU A 103 4.26 -17.02 7.13
CA GLU A 103 5.12 -18.00 7.84
C GLU A 103 5.58 -17.44 9.19
N ARG A 104 5.99 -16.19 9.25
CA ARG A 104 6.35 -15.50 10.48
C ARG A 104 5.19 -15.48 11.48
N ALA A 105 3.97 -15.24 11.02
CA ALA A 105 2.78 -15.30 11.87
C ALA A 105 2.50 -16.72 12.38
N ALA A 106 2.61 -17.72 11.52
CA ALA A 106 2.44 -19.14 11.90
C ALA A 106 3.51 -19.59 12.91
N ALA A 107 4.76 -19.22 12.69
CA ALA A 107 5.87 -19.51 13.62
C ALA A 107 5.66 -18.85 14.99
N ALA A 108 4.94 -17.74 15.07
CA ALA A 108 4.53 -17.10 16.31
C ALA A 108 3.32 -17.78 17.00
N GLY A 109 2.68 -18.78 16.36
CA GLY A 109 1.56 -19.54 16.91
C GLY A 109 0.20 -19.25 16.30
N ALA A 110 0.10 -18.41 15.24
CA ALA A 110 -1.15 -18.21 14.53
C ALA A 110 -1.53 -19.47 13.72
N VAL A 111 -2.78 -19.89 13.83
CA VAL A 111 -3.34 -20.96 12.98
C VAL A 111 -3.61 -20.38 11.59
N ARG A 112 -2.98 -20.92 10.57
CA ARG A 112 -3.16 -20.48 9.19
C ARG A 112 -4.06 -21.46 8.44
N ARG A 113 -5.07 -20.93 7.74
CA ARG A 113 -5.93 -21.73 6.85
C ARG A 113 -6.01 -21.12 5.46
N ASN A 114 -5.83 -21.98 4.46
CA ASN A 114 -6.11 -21.63 3.08
C ASN A 114 -7.62 -21.65 2.83
N ALA A 115 -8.24 -20.45 2.86
CA ALA A 115 -9.68 -20.38 2.82
C ALA A 115 -10.19 -19.09 2.14
N ARG A 116 -11.37 -19.19 1.58
CA ARG A 116 -12.12 -18.06 1.04
C ARG A 116 -13.16 -17.61 2.06
N PHE A 117 -12.99 -16.42 2.60
CA PHE A 117 -13.98 -15.76 3.44
C PHE A 117 -15.31 -15.57 2.67
N GLU A 118 -16.44 -15.83 3.32
CA GLU A 118 -17.77 -15.60 2.78
C GLU A 118 -18.49 -14.48 3.55
N ARG A 119 -18.64 -14.62 4.87
CA ARG A 119 -19.39 -13.64 5.65
C ARG A 119 -19.09 -13.67 7.14
N VAL A 120 -19.38 -12.56 7.79
CA VAL A 120 -19.53 -12.45 9.25
C VAL A 120 -20.98 -12.72 9.62
N GLY A 121 -21.19 -13.49 10.66
CA GLY A 121 -22.49 -13.77 11.26
C GLY A 121 -22.45 -13.55 12.77
N VAL A 122 -23.55 -13.89 13.42
CA VAL A 122 -23.70 -13.91 14.87
C VAL A 122 -24.40 -15.20 15.26
N ASP A 123 -23.92 -15.88 16.30
CA ASP A 123 -24.57 -17.08 16.80
C ASP A 123 -25.68 -16.75 17.82
N ASN A 124 -26.32 -17.82 18.35
CA ASN A 124 -27.41 -17.67 19.29
C ASN A 124 -27.00 -17.04 20.64
N ASP A 125 -25.69 -17.09 20.97
CA ASP A 125 -25.13 -16.50 22.20
C ASP A 125 -24.70 -15.04 21.98
N GLY A 126 -24.92 -14.48 20.78
CA GLY A 126 -24.52 -13.13 20.42
C GLY A 126 -23.04 -12.97 20.03
N MET A 127 -22.27 -14.09 19.98
CA MET A 127 -20.84 -14.04 19.58
C MET A 127 -20.73 -14.00 18.06
N SER A 128 -19.76 -13.24 17.58
CA SER A 128 -19.48 -13.20 16.14
C SER A 128 -18.96 -14.53 15.62
N THR A 129 -19.42 -14.87 14.42
CA THR A 129 -18.98 -16.05 13.67
C THR A 129 -18.39 -15.62 12.34
N VAL A 130 -17.38 -16.34 11.89
CA VAL A 130 -16.75 -16.17 10.57
C VAL A 130 -17.01 -17.43 9.77
N ILE A 131 -17.64 -17.25 8.61
CA ILE A 131 -17.97 -18.33 7.69
C ILE A 131 -17.04 -18.21 6.49
N PHE A 132 -16.39 -19.33 6.18
CA PHE A 132 -15.45 -19.43 5.08
C PHE A 132 -15.53 -20.79 4.40
N GLN A 133 -15.03 -20.85 3.18
CA GLN A 133 -14.90 -22.07 2.39
C GLN A 133 -13.45 -22.49 2.36
N ASP A 134 -13.17 -23.74 2.69
CA ASP A 134 -11.83 -24.33 2.57
C ASP A 134 -11.42 -24.39 1.10
N GLY A 135 -10.16 -24.04 0.81
CA GLY A 135 -9.65 -23.98 -0.56
C GLY A 135 -9.53 -25.36 -1.24
N ALA A 136 -9.33 -26.42 -0.47
CA ALA A 136 -9.11 -27.77 -1.00
C ALA A 136 -10.42 -28.55 -1.24
N GLU A 137 -11.36 -28.47 -0.30
CA GLU A 137 -12.54 -29.35 -0.27
C GLU A 137 -13.84 -28.63 -0.63
N SER A 138 -13.80 -27.32 -0.84
CA SER A 138 -15.00 -26.48 -1.00
C SER A 138 -16.00 -26.60 0.16
N ALA A 139 -15.58 -27.21 1.27
CA ALA A 139 -16.40 -27.36 2.45
C ALA A 139 -16.55 -26.01 3.17
N ARG A 140 -17.78 -25.75 3.62
CA ARG A 140 -18.09 -24.55 4.38
C ARG A 140 -17.84 -24.79 5.87
N HIS A 141 -17.06 -23.90 6.47
CA HIS A 141 -16.72 -23.92 7.90
C HIS A 141 -17.25 -22.68 8.60
N THR A 142 -17.53 -22.84 9.87
CA THR A 142 -17.94 -21.75 10.75
C THR A 142 -17.07 -21.80 12.00
N VAL A 143 -16.48 -20.65 12.39
CA VAL A 143 -15.73 -20.51 13.64
C VAL A 143 -16.28 -19.32 14.42
N ARG A 144 -16.14 -19.35 15.74
CA ARG A 144 -16.48 -18.26 16.65
C ARG A 144 -15.28 -17.34 16.84
N ALA A 145 -15.52 -16.03 16.95
CA ALA A 145 -14.48 -15.03 17.15
C ALA A 145 -14.89 -14.00 18.19
N ARG A 146 -14.02 -13.70 19.15
CA ARG A 146 -14.22 -12.60 20.09
C ARG A 146 -13.93 -11.25 19.45
N SER A 147 -13.02 -11.22 18.48
CA SER A 147 -12.76 -10.06 17.61
C SER A 147 -12.42 -10.52 16.18
N ILE A 148 -12.68 -9.66 15.20
CA ILE A 148 -12.39 -9.90 13.78
C ILE A 148 -11.56 -8.74 13.23
N ILE A 149 -10.47 -9.06 12.55
CA ILE A 149 -9.69 -8.05 11.80
C ILE A 149 -9.93 -8.26 10.31
N GLY A 150 -10.55 -7.27 9.66
CA GLY A 150 -10.72 -7.24 8.21
C GLY A 150 -9.48 -6.65 7.52
N ALA A 151 -8.67 -7.53 6.88
CA ALA A 151 -7.46 -7.19 6.16
C ALA A 151 -7.46 -7.75 4.72
N ASP A 152 -8.66 -7.94 4.16
CA ASP A 152 -8.94 -8.61 2.90
C ASP A 152 -8.80 -7.71 1.65
N GLY A 153 -8.15 -6.57 1.83
CA GLY A 153 -7.69 -5.71 0.74
C GLY A 153 -8.72 -4.68 0.29
N ALA A 154 -8.44 -4.03 -0.83
CA ALA A 154 -9.14 -2.85 -1.31
C ALA A 154 -10.66 -3.05 -1.53
N ARG A 155 -11.08 -4.25 -1.90
CA ARG A 155 -12.49 -4.62 -2.04
C ARG A 155 -12.96 -5.48 -0.88
N SER A 156 -12.61 -5.10 0.33
CA SER A 156 -12.89 -5.83 1.55
C SER A 156 -14.35 -6.22 1.69
N ALA A 157 -14.61 -7.52 1.70
CA ALA A 157 -15.93 -8.07 1.97
C ALA A 157 -16.29 -7.93 3.47
N VAL A 158 -15.29 -7.99 4.35
CA VAL A 158 -15.50 -7.71 5.79
C VAL A 158 -15.97 -6.27 5.97
N ALA A 159 -15.28 -5.29 5.36
CA ALA A 159 -15.65 -3.89 5.46
C ALA A 159 -17.08 -3.62 4.96
N GLN A 160 -17.41 -4.14 3.78
CA GLN A 160 -18.74 -3.95 3.17
C GLN A 160 -19.88 -4.54 4.00
N GLN A 161 -19.62 -5.65 4.70
CA GLN A 161 -20.64 -6.32 5.52
C GLN A 161 -20.79 -5.70 6.91
N THR A 162 -19.74 -5.06 7.46
CA THR A 162 -19.70 -4.77 8.89
C THR A 162 -19.47 -3.30 9.25
N VAL A 163 -18.87 -2.50 8.35
CA VAL A 163 -18.50 -1.11 8.64
C VAL A 163 -19.29 -0.15 7.76
N PRO A 164 -20.19 0.67 8.33
CA PRO A 164 -20.99 1.61 7.58
C PRO A 164 -20.14 2.59 6.76
N GLY A 165 -20.48 2.79 5.50
CA GLY A 165 -19.83 3.74 4.59
C GLY A 165 -18.62 3.16 3.83
N ALA A 166 -18.24 1.90 4.08
CA ALA A 166 -17.13 1.25 3.37
C ALA A 166 -17.41 1.06 1.87
N GLU A 167 -18.67 0.98 1.47
CA GLU A 167 -19.11 0.89 0.07
C GLU A 167 -18.79 2.14 -0.77
N LYS A 168 -18.53 3.28 -0.10
CA LYS A 168 -18.23 4.58 -0.75
C LYS A 168 -16.76 4.81 -1.06
N THR A 169 -15.92 3.78 -0.90
CA THR A 169 -14.49 3.88 -1.16
C THR A 169 -14.21 4.25 -2.63
N LYS A 170 -13.38 5.29 -2.84
CA LYS A 170 -12.90 5.69 -4.16
C LYS A 170 -11.54 5.07 -4.42
N TYR A 171 -11.29 4.71 -5.68
CA TYR A 171 -10.08 4.01 -6.10
C TYR A 171 -9.38 4.73 -7.26
N VAL A 172 -8.06 4.68 -7.26
CA VAL A 172 -7.26 4.69 -8.47
C VAL A 172 -7.08 3.22 -8.88
N PHE A 173 -7.29 2.90 -10.15
CA PHE A 173 -7.01 1.57 -10.68
C PHE A 173 -5.60 1.57 -11.25
N ALA A 174 -4.79 0.62 -10.82
CA ALA A 174 -3.45 0.40 -11.34
C ALA A 174 -3.43 -0.85 -12.22
N TYR A 175 -2.64 -0.79 -13.29
CA TYR A 175 -2.30 -1.92 -14.14
C TYR A 175 -0.81 -1.92 -14.39
N HIS A 176 -0.18 -3.08 -14.29
CA HIS A 176 1.24 -3.24 -14.59
C HIS A 176 1.54 -4.58 -15.26
N GLU A 177 2.68 -4.62 -15.90
CA GLU A 177 3.27 -5.81 -16.46
C GLU A 177 4.60 -6.08 -15.74
N ILE A 178 4.81 -7.31 -15.32
CA ILE A 178 6.12 -7.79 -14.92
C ILE A 178 6.78 -8.31 -16.20
N VAL A 179 7.94 -7.75 -16.53
CA VAL A 179 8.70 -8.13 -17.71
C VAL A 179 10.10 -8.60 -17.32
N GLU A 180 10.72 -9.46 -18.12
CA GLU A 180 12.12 -9.84 -17.94
C GLU A 180 13.02 -8.61 -18.07
N ALA A 181 14.06 -8.50 -17.24
CA ALA A 181 15.06 -7.47 -17.39
C ALA A 181 15.81 -7.65 -18.70
N PRO A 182 16.11 -6.58 -19.46
CA PRO A 182 16.76 -6.70 -20.76
C PRO A 182 18.20 -7.20 -20.61
N GLU A 183 18.57 -8.23 -21.39
CA GLU A 183 19.95 -8.71 -21.48
C GLU A 183 20.86 -7.63 -22.07
N VAL A 184 20.41 -7.02 -23.17
CA VAL A 184 21.04 -5.83 -23.75
C VAL A 184 20.35 -4.61 -23.16
N LYS A 185 21.02 -3.95 -22.24
CA LYS A 185 20.45 -2.79 -21.52
C LYS A 185 20.30 -1.61 -22.48
N PRO A 186 19.10 -0.99 -22.59
CA PRO A 186 18.95 0.31 -23.21
C PRO A 186 19.93 1.31 -22.58
N SER A 187 20.41 2.27 -23.37
CA SER A 187 21.43 3.25 -22.94
C SER A 187 21.07 4.03 -21.68
N ASP A 188 19.78 4.16 -21.38
CA ASP A 188 19.26 4.89 -20.22
C ASP A 188 18.70 3.97 -19.11
N TYR A 189 18.83 2.66 -19.25
CA TYR A 189 18.38 1.71 -18.26
C TYR A 189 19.36 1.62 -17.07
N ASP A 190 18.80 1.73 -15.85
CA ASP A 190 19.55 1.57 -14.60
C ASP A 190 18.76 0.68 -13.64
N GLY A 191 19.26 -0.53 -13.39
CA GLY A 191 18.65 -1.52 -12.49
C GLY A 191 18.66 -1.13 -11.00
N THR A 192 19.23 0.03 -10.66
CA THR A 192 19.26 0.60 -9.29
C THR A 192 18.46 1.89 -9.17
N ARG A 193 17.63 2.20 -10.18
CA ARG A 193 16.84 3.44 -10.24
C ARG A 193 15.36 3.14 -10.46
N CYS A 194 14.50 3.84 -9.74
CA CYS A 194 13.05 3.87 -9.96
C CYS A 194 12.70 5.03 -10.90
N ASP A 195 12.18 4.75 -12.09
CA ASP A 195 11.74 5.76 -13.03
C ASP A 195 10.24 6.02 -12.87
N VAL A 196 9.86 7.31 -12.73
CA VAL A 196 8.49 7.77 -12.49
C VAL A 196 8.12 8.80 -13.57
N PHE A 197 7.09 8.48 -14.35
CA PHE A 197 6.65 9.27 -15.48
C PHE A 197 5.41 10.10 -15.13
N TYR A 198 5.58 11.40 -15.09
CA TYR A 198 4.51 12.37 -14.86
C TYR A 198 4.03 12.93 -16.19
N GLN A 199 3.33 12.13 -16.99
CA GLN A 199 2.87 12.46 -18.34
C GLN A 199 1.39 12.12 -18.49
N GLY A 200 0.57 13.08 -18.94
CA GLY A 200 -0.88 12.94 -18.97
C GLY A 200 -1.38 11.84 -19.90
N HIS A 201 -0.66 11.55 -20.98
CA HIS A 201 -1.00 10.45 -21.88
C HIS A 201 -0.70 9.05 -21.29
N LEU A 202 0.18 8.98 -20.28
CA LEU A 202 0.46 7.74 -19.53
C LEU A 202 -0.42 7.61 -18.29
N SER A 203 -0.80 8.74 -17.67
CA SER A 203 -1.76 8.79 -16.58
C SER A 203 -2.36 10.20 -16.46
N PRO A 204 -3.69 10.36 -16.56
CA PRO A 204 -4.33 11.67 -16.44
C PRO A 204 -4.34 12.25 -15.01
N ASP A 205 -4.23 11.42 -13.98
CA ASP A 205 -4.43 11.79 -12.59
C ASP A 205 -3.56 11.03 -11.57
N PHE A 206 -2.58 10.24 -12.09
CA PHE A 206 -1.59 9.53 -11.30
C PHE A 206 -0.22 9.61 -12.00
N TYR A 207 0.54 8.50 -12.08
CA TYR A 207 1.82 8.44 -12.78
C TYR A 207 2.06 7.06 -13.41
N GLY A 208 3.01 6.98 -14.34
CA GLY A 208 3.59 5.74 -14.84
C GLY A 208 4.91 5.41 -14.13
N TRP A 209 5.25 4.12 -14.02
CA TRP A 209 6.49 3.70 -13.37
C TRP A 209 7.20 2.59 -14.12
N VAL A 210 8.53 2.59 -13.97
CA VAL A 210 9.42 1.47 -14.33
C VAL A 210 10.31 1.20 -13.10
N PHE A 211 10.04 0.09 -12.40
CA PHE A 211 10.72 -0.24 -11.15
C PHE A 211 11.51 -1.53 -11.29
N PRO A 212 12.80 -1.55 -10.89
CA PRO A 212 13.65 -2.73 -10.98
C PRO A 212 13.27 -3.80 -9.93
N HIS A 213 13.30 -5.07 -10.35
CA HIS A 213 13.09 -6.23 -9.47
C HIS A 213 14.16 -7.31 -9.74
N GLY A 214 15.44 -6.92 -9.80
CA GLY A 214 16.52 -7.84 -10.11
C GLY A 214 16.44 -8.35 -11.55
N GLY A 215 16.06 -9.62 -11.74
CA GLY A 215 15.90 -10.23 -13.06
C GLY A 215 14.63 -9.81 -13.81
N THR A 216 13.77 -9.01 -13.20
CA THR A 216 12.52 -8.52 -13.78
C THR A 216 12.33 -7.02 -13.54
N LEU A 217 11.31 -6.45 -14.16
CA LEU A 217 10.86 -5.07 -13.97
C LEU A 217 9.35 -5.04 -13.78
N SER A 218 8.87 -4.16 -12.91
CA SER A 218 7.46 -3.79 -12.84
C SER A 218 7.26 -2.51 -13.65
N ILE A 219 6.45 -2.59 -14.71
CA ILE A 219 6.12 -1.45 -15.58
C ILE A 219 4.62 -1.26 -15.55
N GLY A 220 4.16 -0.07 -15.16
CA GLY A 220 2.74 0.15 -15.05
C GLY A 220 2.32 1.60 -14.91
N THR A 221 1.01 1.78 -14.82
CA THR A 221 0.38 3.08 -14.62
C THR A 221 -0.92 2.93 -13.83
N GLY A 222 -1.46 4.05 -13.36
CA GLY A 222 -2.74 4.08 -12.65
C GLY A 222 -3.60 5.26 -13.07
N SER A 223 -4.92 5.13 -12.91
CA SER A 223 -5.88 6.23 -13.06
C SER A 223 -7.18 5.97 -12.31
N ALA A 224 -7.83 7.03 -11.84
CA ALA A 224 -9.20 7.01 -11.36
C ALA A 224 -10.21 7.19 -12.50
N ASP A 225 -9.77 7.63 -13.68
CA ASP A 225 -10.61 7.74 -14.88
C ASP A 225 -10.92 6.36 -15.45
N LYS A 226 -12.18 5.96 -15.36
CA LYS A 226 -12.65 4.65 -15.85
C LYS A 226 -12.63 4.52 -17.37
N GLY A 227 -12.62 5.63 -18.10
CA GLY A 227 -12.53 5.67 -19.56
C GLY A 227 -11.10 5.53 -20.07
N PHE A 228 -10.11 5.68 -19.19
CA PHE A 228 -8.70 5.65 -19.58
C PHE A 228 -8.18 4.22 -19.72
N SER A 229 -7.52 3.95 -20.87
CA SER A 229 -6.95 2.61 -21.16
C SER A 229 -5.59 2.43 -20.52
N LEU A 230 -5.54 1.88 -19.29
CA LEU A 230 -4.29 1.59 -18.59
C LEU A 230 -3.39 0.63 -19.38
N ARG A 231 -3.97 -0.34 -20.13
CA ARG A 231 -3.19 -1.28 -20.94
C ARG A 231 -2.46 -0.55 -22.07
N ASN A 232 -3.15 0.32 -22.82
CA ASN A 232 -2.52 1.07 -23.91
C ASN A 232 -1.45 2.03 -23.36
N ALA A 233 -1.73 2.69 -22.24
CA ALA A 233 -0.75 3.55 -21.59
C ALA A 233 0.49 2.78 -21.12
N THR A 234 0.35 1.57 -20.59
CA THR A 234 1.49 0.71 -20.23
C THR A 234 2.27 0.27 -21.46
N THR A 235 1.60 -0.03 -22.60
CA THR A 235 2.29 -0.32 -23.85
C THR A 235 3.12 0.89 -24.32
N SER A 236 2.55 2.10 -24.29
CA SER A 236 3.26 3.34 -24.61
C SER A 236 4.42 3.59 -23.66
N LEU A 237 4.24 3.32 -22.37
CA LEU A 237 5.30 3.46 -21.36
C LEU A 237 6.46 2.50 -21.63
N ARG A 238 6.18 1.24 -22.01
CA ARG A 238 7.22 0.27 -22.40
C ARG A 238 8.05 0.77 -23.58
N ALA A 239 7.39 1.31 -24.61
CA ALA A 239 8.08 1.89 -25.76
C ALA A 239 8.93 3.12 -25.35
N ALA A 240 8.38 4.02 -24.53
CA ALA A 240 9.11 5.19 -24.03
C ALA A 240 10.34 4.82 -23.17
N ALA A 241 10.31 3.66 -22.51
CA ALA A 241 11.42 3.13 -21.72
C ALA A 241 12.39 2.23 -22.53
N GLY A 242 12.16 2.01 -23.83
CA GLY A 242 12.95 1.09 -24.65
C GLY A 242 12.80 -0.38 -24.27
N LEU A 243 11.62 -0.75 -23.74
CA LEU A 243 11.32 -2.07 -23.22
C LEU A 243 10.15 -2.75 -23.95
N GLU A 244 9.82 -2.29 -25.15
CA GLU A 244 8.73 -2.82 -25.98
C GLU A 244 8.89 -4.30 -26.32
N HIS A 245 10.13 -4.77 -26.50
CA HIS A 245 10.46 -6.15 -26.84
C HIS A 245 10.71 -7.04 -25.60
N ALA A 246 10.76 -6.47 -24.37
CA ALA A 246 10.97 -7.25 -23.17
C ALA A 246 9.83 -8.27 -22.98
N LYS A 247 10.17 -9.52 -22.69
CA LYS A 247 9.19 -10.59 -22.54
C LYS A 247 8.33 -10.36 -21.30
N THR A 248 7.01 -10.40 -21.47
CA THR A 248 6.07 -10.27 -20.35
C THR A 248 5.94 -11.59 -19.62
N VAL A 249 6.23 -11.56 -18.32
CA VAL A 249 6.09 -12.69 -17.40
C VAL A 249 4.66 -12.75 -16.86
N ARG A 250 4.10 -11.58 -16.44
CA ARG A 250 2.80 -11.51 -15.78
C ARG A 250 2.12 -10.16 -16.03
N ARG A 251 0.79 -10.16 -16.12
CA ARG A 251 -0.04 -8.95 -16.24
C ARG A 251 -1.01 -8.90 -15.08
N GLU A 252 -1.08 -7.76 -14.41
CA GLU A 252 -1.84 -7.63 -13.18
C GLU A 252 -2.49 -6.25 -13.07
N GLY A 253 -3.56 -6.19 -12.25
CA GLY A 253 -4.22 -4.94 -11.93
C GLY A 253 -4.88 -4.98 -10.57
N ALA A 254 -4.89 -3.82 -9.89
CA ALA A 254 -5.51 -3.68 -8.58
C ALA A 254 -6.13 -2.30 -8.36
N PRO A 255 -7.23 -2.20 -7.61
CA PRO A 255 -7.70 -0.93 -7.07
C PRO A 255 -6.83 -0.50 -5.90
N LEU A 256 -6.53 0.80 -5.83
CA LEU A 256 -5.77 1.47 -4.78
C LEU A 256 -6.68 2.42 -4.01
N PRO A 257 -7.07 2.13 -2.77
CA PRO A 257 -7.93 2.99 -1.96
C PRO A 257 -7.08 4.06 -1.27
N MET A 258 -6.95 5.23 -1.89
CA MET A 258 -6.05 6.30 -1.47
C MET A 258 -6.64 7.27 -0.44
N LYS A 259 -7.73 6.89 0.20
CA LYS A 259 -8.37 7.72 1.23
C LYS A 259 -8.79 6.87 2.41
N PRO A 260 -8.23 7.10 3.61
CA PRO A 260 -8.64 6.40 4.81
C PRO A 260 -10.16 6.54 5.03
N LEU A 261 -10.81 5.42 5.32
CA LEU A 261 -12.23 5.41 5.64
C LEU A 261 -12.51 6.27 6.89
N PRO A 262 -13.68 6.91 6.97
CA PRO A 262 -14.05 7.73 8.12
C PRO A 262 -14.21 6.89 9.39
N ARG A 263 -14.49 5.61 9.25
CA ARG A 263 -14.62 4.63 10.33
C ARG A 263 -13.94 3.31 9.93
N TRP A 264 -13.19 2.69 10.88
CA TRP A 264 -12.49 1.43 10.69
C TRP A 264 -13.04 0.29 11.53
N ASP A 265 -14.05 0.53 12.32
CA ASP A 265 -14.65 -0.45 13.22
C ASP A 265 -16.18 -0.47 13.10
N ASN A 266 -16.79 -1.54 13.54
CA ASN A 266 -18.25 -1.66 13.60
C ASN A 266 -18.84 -1.24 14.96
N GLY A 267 -18.00 -0.79 15.91
CA GLY A 267 -18.39 -0.42 17.27
C GLY A 267 -18.67 -1.60 18.20
N ARG A 268 -18.43 -2.83 17.76
CA ARG A 268 -18.66 -4.06 18.53
C ARG A 268 -17.43 -4.93 18.65
N ASP A 269 -16.97 -5.51 17.55
CA ASP A 269 -15.94 -6.55 17.56
C ASP A 269 -15.12 -6.66 16.27
N VAL A 270 -15.40 -5.85 15.25
CA VAL A 270 -14.68 -5.83 13.96
C VAL A 270 -13.86 -4.57 13.84
N VAL A 271 -12.59 -4.70 13.42
CA VAL A 271 -11.70 -3.59 13.04
C VAL A 271 -11.03 -3.86 11.69
N LEU A 272 -10.85 -2.83 10.87
CA LEU A 272 -10.23 -2.92 9.55
C LEU A 272 -8.75 -2.53 9.59
N ALA A 273 -7.95 -3.10 8.68
CA ALA A 273 -6.54 -2.79 8.51
C ALA A 273 -6.10 -2.79 7.04
N GLY A 274 -5.06 -2.05 6.73
CA GLY A 274 -4.49 -1.98 5.39
C GLY A 274 -5.45 -1.38 4.36
N ASP A 275 -5.44 -1.91 3.14
CA ASP A 275 -6.30 -1.41 2.06
C ASP A 275 -7.79 -1.52 2.39
N ALA A 276 -8.20 -2.46 3.25
CA ALA A 276 -9.59 -2.54 3.72
C ALA A 276 -10.00 -1.30 4.52
N ALA A 277 -9.04 -0.61 5.13
CA ALA A 277 -9.21 0.66 5.85
C ALA A 277 -8.92 1.91 4.97
N GLY A 278 -8.50 1.71 3.71
CA GLY A 278 -8.23 2.80 2.77
C GLY A 278 -6.85 3.46 2.91
N VAL A 279 -5.83 2.77 3.42
CA VAL A 279 -4.55 3.38 3.81
C VAL A 279 -3.43 3.23 2.77
N VAL A 280 -3.75 3.43 1.50
CA VAL A 280 -2.73 3.64 0.46
C VAL A 280 -2.42 5.14 0.38
N ALA A 281 -1.14 5.52 0.46
CA ALA A 281 -0.76 6.93 0.47
C ALA A 281 -1.08 7.59 -0.89
N PRO A 282 -1.81 8.71 -0.90
CA PRO A 282 -2.01 9.50 -2.11
C PRO A 282 -0.69 9.92 -2.75
N ALA A 283 -0.72 10.30 -4.00
CA ALA A 283 0.41 10.74 -4.81
C ALA A 283 1.52 9.69 -5.03
N SER A 284 1.86 8.86 -4.02
CA SER A 284 2.92 7.86 -4.14
C SER A 284 2.41 6.43 -4.39
N GLY A 285 1.14 6.13 -4.08
CA GLY A 285 0.60 4.78 -4.17
C GLY A 285 1.22 3.78 -3.19
N GLU A 286 2.04 4.24 -2.23
CA GLU A 286 2.69 3.38 -1.25
C GLU A 286 1.67 2.86 -0.23
N GLY A 287 1.56 1.54 -0.13
CA GLY A 287 0.59 0.86 0.72
C GLY A 287 1.18 -0.15 1.69
N ILE A 288 2.38 -0.72 1.41
CA ILE A 288 2.92 -1.84 2.20
C ILE A 288 3.22 -1.40 3.64
N TYR A 289 3.97 -0.31 3.81
CA TYR A 289 4.28 0.22 5.14
C TYR A 289 3.02 0.55 5.94
N TYR A 290 2.08 1.28 5.32
CA TYR A 290 0.84 1.66 6.00
C TYR A 290 -0.08 0.48 6.26
N ALA A 291 -0.05 -0.56 5.42
CA ALA A 291 -0.78 -1.79 5.67
C ALA A 291 -0.23 -2.53 6.90
N MET A 292 1.10 -2.69 6.99
CA MET A 292 1.75 -3.32 8.14
C MET A 292 1.52 -2.52 9.42
N LEU A 293 1.66 -1.19 9.38
CA LEU A 293 1.35 -0.32 10.51
C LEU A 293 -0.12 -0.40 10.91
N GLY A 294 -1.04 -0.38 9.94
CA GLY A 294 -2.48 -0.53 10.19
C GLY A 294 -2.81 -1.88 10.82
N GLY A 295 -2.12 -2.96 10.40
CA GLY A 295 -2.22 -4.28 11.00
C GLY A 295 -1.80 -4.30 12.47
N ARG A 296 -0.66 -3.66 12.81
CA ARG A 296 -0.18 -3.50 14.19
C ARG A 296 -1.17 -2.72 15.05
N LEU A 297 -1.69 -1.59 14.55
CA LEU A 297 -2.67 -0.78 15.26
C LEU A 297 -4.01 -1.49 15.46
N ALA A 298 -4.45 -2.29 14.49
CA ALA A 298 -5.64 -3.12 14.63
C ALA A 298 -5.43 -4.24 15.65
N ALA A 299 -4.25 -4.86 15.68
CA ALA A 299 -3.89 -5.85 16.68
C ALA A 299 -3.89 -5.25 18.10
N ASP A 300 -3.32 -4.05 18.28
CA ASP A 300 -3.33 -3.35 19.57
C ASP A 300 -4.78 -3.06 20.04
N ALA A 301 -5.63 -2.60 19.13
CA ALA A 301 -7.01 -2.28 19.43
C ALA A 301 -7.85 -3.54 19.76
N ALA A 302 -7.63 -4.63 19.03
CA ALA A 302 -8.26 -5.93 19.31
C ALA A 302 -7.78 -6.52 20.64
N GLU A 303 -6.49 -6.42 20.94
CA GLU A 303 -5.92 -6.82 22.23
C GLU A 303 -6.57 -6.08 23.39
N GLU A 304 -6.70 -4.77 23.27
CA GLU A 304 -7.33 -3.95 24.31
C GLU A 304 -8.81 -4.31 24.50
N LEU A 305 -9.55 -4.58 23.43
CA LEU A 305 -10.92 -5.11 23.50
C LEU A 305 -10.95 -6.44 24.26
N LEU A 306 -10.05 -7.38 23.95
CA LEU A 306 -10.01 -8.70 24.57
C LEU A 306 -9.73 -8.64 26.08
N VAL A 307 -8.91 -7.68 26.51
CA VAL A 307 -8.53 -7.48 27.92
C VAL A 307 -9.62 -6.74 28.70
N THR A 308 -10.20 -5.70 28.11
CA THR A 308 -11.10 -4.78 28.83
C THR A 308 -12.58 -5.08 28.61
N GLY A 309 -12.94 -5.79 27.54
CA GLY A 309 -14.33 -5.95 27.08
C GLY A 309 -14.95 -4.67 26.48
N ASP A 310 -14.20 -3.56 26.39
CA ASP A 310 -14.70 -2.28 25.88
C ASP A 310 -14.51 -2.14 24.35
N SER A 311 -15.60 -2.26 23.60
CA SER A 311 -15.59 -2.15 22.14
C SER A 311 -15.10 -0.80 21.60
N ARG A 312 -15.16 0.27 22.42
CA ARG A 312 -14.66 1.60 22.04
C ARG A 312 -13.16 1.61 21.77
N CYS A 313 -12.43 0.62 22.27
CA CYS A 313 -11.00 0.43 22.02
C CYS A 313 -10.69 0.25 20.53
N LEU A 314 -11.59 -0.35 19.74
CA LEU A 314 -11.39 -0.58 18.31
C LEU A 314 -11.20 0.72 17.52
N ALA A 315 -11.88 1.80 17.90
CA ALA A 315 -11.73 3.10 17.28
C ALA A 315 -10.32 3.71 17.45
N LYS A 316 -9.51 3.20 18.40
CA LYS A 316 -8.15 3.68 18.65
C LYS A 316 -7.21 3.38 17.48
N ALA A 317 -7.44 2.30 16.73
CA ALA A 317 -6.64 1.97 15.54
C ALA A 317 -6.62 3.14 14.56
N ARG A 318 -7.79 3.60 14.12
CA ARG A 318 -7.90 4.76 13.24
C ARG A 318 -7.41 6.05 13.90
N LYS A 319 -7.79 6.29 15.16
CA LYS A 319 -7.40 7.52 15.89
C LYS A 319 -5.89 7.70 15.96
N ARG A 320 -5.15 6.64 16.29
CA ARG A 320 -3.67 6.64 16.34
C ARG A 320 -3.10 6.86 14.93
N PHE A 321 -3.57 6.10 13.94
CA PHE A 321 -3.12 6.27 12.55
C PHE A 321 -3.30 7.71 12.06
N MET A 322 -4.49 8.30 12.24
CA MET A 322 -4.79 9.65 11.78
C MET A 322 -4.04 10.74 12.56
N LYS A 323 -3.73 10.50 13.83
CA LYS A 323 -2.89 11.39 14.64
C LYS A 323 -1.48 11.50 14.05
N ASP A 324 -0.89 10.37 13.66
CA ASP A 324 0.52 10.32 13.24
C ASP A 324 0.68 10.58 11.73
N HIS A 325 -0.25 10.10 10.91
CA HIS A 325 -0.14 10.14 9.45
C HIS A 325 -1.24 10.94 8.74
N GLY A 326 -2.31 11.36 9.43
CA GLY A 326 -3.44 12.07 8.80
C GLY A 326 -3.04 13.33 8.06
N LYS A 327 -2.09 14.13 8.60
CA LYS A 327 -1.57 15.33 7.93
C LYS A 327 -0.80 14.99 6.66
N VAL A 328 0.01 13.92 6.69
CA VAL A 328 0.75 13.43 5.51
C VAL A 328 -0.22 13.02 4.41
N PHE A 329 -1.26 12.24 4.75
CA PHE A 329 -2.28 11.81 3.79
C PHE A 329 -3.04 13.01 3.19
N TRP A 330 -3.34 14.01 3.99
CA TRP A 330 -4.02 15.22 3.53
C TRP A 330 -3.14 16.01 2.55
N VAL A 331 -1.86 16.25 2.88
CA VAL A 331 -0.90 16.95 2.01
C VAL A 331 -0.70 16.20 0.71
N LEU A 332 -0.46 14.88 0.76
CA LEU A 332 -0.27 14.06 -0.43
C LEU A 332 -1.54 14.03 -1.31
N GLY A 333 -2.73 14.04 -0.71
CA GLY A 333 -3.99 14.14 -1.44
C GLY A 333 -4.13 15.46 -2.20
N ILE A 334 -3.76 16.59 -1.59
CA ILE A 334 -3.72 17.90 -2.27
C ILE A 334 -2.68 17.88 -3.39
N MET A 335 -1.47 17.35 -3.12
CA MET A 335 -0.41 17.26 -4.13
C MET A 335 -0.87 16.47 -5.35
N GLN A 336 -1.50 15.30 -5.17
CA GLN A 336 -2.03 14.50 -6.26
C GLN A 336 -3.09 15.27 -7.06
N TYR A 337 -4.06 15.83 -6.37
CA TYR A 337 -5.15 16.58 -7.00
C TYR A 337 -4.64 17.79 -7.80
N PHE A 338 -3.68 18.52 -7.25
CA PHE A 338 -3.17 19.74 -7.86
C PHE A 338 -2.12 19.46 -8.95
N TRP A 339 -1.01 18.77 -8.59
CA TRP A 339 0.12 18.63 -9.48
C TRP A 339 -0.11 17.67 -10.64
N TYR A 340 -0.97 16.65 -10.47
CA TYR A 340 -1.21 15.65 -11.51
C TYR A 340 -2.37 15.99 -12.45
N SER A 341 -3.00 17.15 -12.29
CA SER A 341 -4.22 17.50 -13.03
C SER A 341 -4.00 18.03 -14.45
N SER A 342 -2.77 18.42 -14.82
CA SER A 342 -2.45 18.85 -16.19
C SER A 342 -0.95 18.75 -16.46
N ASP A 343 -0.57 18.62 -17.76
CA ASP A 343 0.85 18.51 -18.12
C ASP A 343 1.64 19.77 -17.78
N LYS A 344 1.04 20.96 -17.86
CA LYS A 344 1.68 22.20 -17.40
C LYS A 344 2.03 22.15 -15.92
N ARG A 345 1.18 21.54 -15.07
CA ARG A 345 1.46 21.39 -13.63
C ARG A 345 2.46 20.28 -13.37
N ARG A 346 2.37 19.16 -14.09
CA ARG A 346 3.36 18.07 -13.99
C ARG A 346 4.76 18.56 -14.36
N GLU A 347 4.87 19.36 -15.44
CA GLU A 347 6.14 19.98 -15.85
C GLU A 347 6.75 20.81 -14.72
N ARG A 348 5.94 21.67 -14.10
CA ARG A 348 6.38 22.48 -12.97
C ARG A 348 6.78 21.64 -11.76
N PHE A 349 6.00 20.61 -11.45
CA PHE A 349 6.30 19.69 -10.35
C PHE A 349 7.67 19.02 -10.54
N VAL A 350 7.92 18.45 -11.71
CA VAL A 350 9.22 17.83 -12.02
C VAL A 350 10.34 18.88 -12.02
N SER A 351 10.09 20.08 -12.56
CA SER A 351 11.09 21.17 -12.53
C SER A 351 11.48 21.59 -11.11
N MET A 352 10.51 21.65 -10.18
CA MET A 352 10.81 21.95 -8.77
C MET A 352 11.71 20.88 -8.12
N CYS A 353 11.61 19.63 -8.57
CA CYS A 353 12.47 18.56 -8.09
C CYS A 353 13.95 18.71 -8.50
N LYS A 354 14.33 19.72 -9.32
CA LYS A 354 15.74 20.11 -9.54
C LYS A 354 16.35 20.79 -8.32
N ASP A 355 15.54 21.40 -7.45
CA ASP A 355 16.00 22.06 -6.22
C ASP A 355 16.38 21.01 -5.17
N LYS A 356 17.62 21.05 -4.69
CA LYS A 356 18.15 20.09 -3.70
C LYS A 356 17.39 20.11 -2.37
N ASP A 357 16.87 21.26 -1.95
CA ASP A 357 16.08 21.37 -0.73
C ASP A 357 14.72 20.65 -0.91
N VAL A 358 14.10 20.79 -2.10
CA VAL A 358 12.87 20.07 -2.45
C VAL A 358 13.12 18.55 -2.52
N GLN A 359 14.21 18.13 -3.16
CA GLN A 359 14.62 16.73 -3.21
C GLN A 359 14.74 16.16 -1.79
N LYS A 360 15.54 16.81 -0.96
CA LYS A 360 15.78 16.36 0.41
C LYS A 360 14.50 16.26 1.23
N LEU A 361 13.66 17.29 1.22
CA LEU A 361 12.39 17.28 1.96
C LEU A 361 11.42 16.22 1.47
N THR A 362 11.30 16.05 0.16
CA THR A 362 10.43 15.04 -0.43
C THR A 362 10.88 13.63 -0.06
N PHE A 363 12.18 13.36 -0.20
CA PHE A 363 12.74 12.05 0.11
C PHE A 363 12.77 11.76 1.59
N ASP A 364 13.21 12.69 2.44
CA ASP A 364 13.20 12.51 3.89
C ASP A 364 11.78 12.20 4.40
N SER A 365 10.77 12.91 3.85
CA SER A 365 9.38 12.65 4.19
C SER A 365 8.91 11.26 3.69
N TYR A 366 9.30 10.85 2.49
CA TYR A 366 8.98 9.52 1.95
C TYR A 366 9.69 8.41 2.74
N MET A 367 11.00 8.55 3.02
CA MET A 367 11.80 7.55 3.71
C MET A 367 11.39 7.37 5.17
N ASN A 368 11.09 8.48 5.86
CA ASN A 368 10.76 8.50 7.28
C ASN A 368 9.25 8.49 7.57
N LYS A 369 8.41 8.64 6.54
CA LYS A 369 6.94 8.70 6.68
C LYS A 369 6.45 9.79 7.65
N GLU A 370 7.20 10.88 7.74
CA GLU A 370 6.93 12.01 8.62
C GLU A 370 7.09 13.32 7.85
N LEU A 371 6.29 14.31 8.18
CA LEU A 371 6.55 15.66 7.71
C LEU A 371 7.80 16.17 8.43
N VAL A 372 8.85 16.48 7.66
CA VAL A 372 10.11 16.97 8.23
C VAL A 372 9.86 18.33 8.89
N ARG A 373 9.80 18.33 10.22
CA ARG A 373 9.60 19.56 11.03
C ARG A 373 10.87 20.37 11.22
N ALA A 374 12.04 19.81 10.91
CA ALA A 374 13.34 20.35 11.29
C ALA A 374 13.73 21.67 10.61
N LYS A 375 13.02 22.11 9.55
CA LYS A 375 13.30 23.36 8.87
C LYS A 375 12.02 24.09 8.48
N PRO A 376 11.32 24.74 9.42
CA PRO A 376 10.08 25.48 9.12
C PRO A 376 10.30 26.55 8.03
N LEU A 377 11.46 27.19 8.00
CA LEU A 377 11.86 28.16 6.97
C LEU A 377 12.00 27.52 5.57
N ALA A 378 12.43 26.25 5.46
CA ALA A 378 12.48 25.55 4.18
C ALA A 378 11.08 25.24 3.66
N HIS A 379 10.15 24.81 4.54
CA HIS A 379 8.74 24.63 4.17
C HIS A 379 8.08 25.94 3.73
N VAL A 380 8.37 27.03 4.45
CA VAL A 380 7.91 28.38 4.10
C VAL A 380 8.53 28.82 2.77
N LYS A 381 9.83 28.62 2.57
CA LYS A 381 10.54 28.97 1.32
C LYS A 381 10.03 28.16 0.13
N ILE A 382 9.76 26.85 0.32
CA ILE A 382 9.15 25.99 -0.70
C ILE A 382 7.73 26.45 -0.96
N PHE A 383 6.91 26.71 0.06
CA PHE A 383 5.56 27.23 -0.09
C PHE A 383 5.57 28.56 -0.88
N PHE A 384 6.44 29.50 -0.60
CA PHE A 384 6.54 30.73 -1.36
C PHE A 384 7.11 30.54 -2.77
N LYS A 385 8.07 29.61 -2.97
CA LYS A 385 8.49 29.20 -4.31
C LYS A 385 7.36 28.56 -5.09
N ASP A 386 6.60 27.68 -4.45
CA ASP A 386 5.41 27.03 -5.01
C ASP A 386 4.34 28.07 -5.35
N MET A 387 4.09 29.02 -4.48
CA MET A 387 3.18 30.15 -4.73
C MET A 387 3.67 31.05 -5.86
N ALA A 388 4.97 31.36 -5.93
CA ALA A 388 5.54 32.13 -7.03
C ALA A 388 5.45 31.41 -8.37
N HIS A 389 5.66 30.09 -8.38
CA HIS A 389 5.42 29.25 -9.56
C HIS A 389 3.92 29.11 -9.91
N LEU A 390 3.06 29.04 -8.90
CA LEU A 390 1.59 29.04 -9.05
C LEU A 390 1.09 30.33 -9.70
N LEU A 391 1.62 31.46 -9.26
CA LEU A 391 1.25 32.79 -9.75
C LEU A 391 1.94 33.16 -11.07
N GLY A 392 2.82 32.29 -11.59
CA GLY A 392 3.57 32.58 -12.83
C GLY A 392 4.66 33.66 -12.68
N LEU A 393 5.02 33.99 -11.43
CA LEU A 393 6.00 35.04 -11.09
C LEU A 393 7.44 34.54 -11.11
N ALA A 394 7.67 33.22 -11.10
CA ALA A 394 9.00 32.62 -11.26
C ALA A 394 9.18 32.12 -12.70
N LYS A 395 10.24 32.57 -13.39
CA LYS A 395 10.67 32.00 -14.68
C LYS A 395 11.19 30.58 -14.43
N VAL A 396 10.81 29.66 -15.27
CA VAL A 396 11.30 28.26 -15.33
C VAL A 396 12.79 28.24 -15.63
#